data_3a5020bfdcb3ce8c2ed1055314ae5ea2
#
_entry.id   3a5020bfdcb3ce8c2ed1055314ae5ea2
#
_cell.length_a   1.000
_cell.length_b   1.000
_cell.length_c   1.000
_cell.angle_alpha   90.00
_cell.angle_beta   90.00
_cell.angle_gamma   90.00
#
_symmetry.space_group_name_H-M   'P 1'
#
loop_
_entity.id
_entity.type
_entity.pdbx_description
1 polymer ?
#
loop_
_entity_poly.entity_id
_entity_poly.type
_entity_poly.pdbx_seq_one_letter_code
_entity_poly.pdbx_strand_id
1 'polypeptide(L)'
;MKKQPPRNIYCLEGNWRTNPRCRQSVRPMLDILRDAAGIKYIYRKCNTREEFFEYLRQYTFERYRNYTILYIAFHGRPNKIQIGRDLVTLREIADVLEGFLAHRIVYFGSCSTMRTKRANIDDFLHRTKADILAGYSKDVDFIQATAWELCCFFDPKIIFQLTDQIKRLPSFVLYEFSKP
;
A
#
# COMPACT_ATOMS: atom_id res chain seq x y z
N MET A 1 -3.20 -28.90 -6.23
CA MET A 1 -2.56 -27.64 -5.78
C MET A 1 -3.58 -26.53 -5.82
N LYS A 2 -3.91 -25.89 -4.70
CA LYS A 2 -4.78 -24.69 -4.72
C LYS A 2 -4.01 -23.57 -5.43
N LYS A 3 -4.58 -23.07 -6.53
CA LYS A 3 -4.00 -21.95 -7.30
C LYS A 3 -3.87 -20.75 -6.36
N GLN A 4 -2.67 -20.23 -6.16
CA GLN A 4 -2.50 -19.01 -5.35
C GLN A 4 -3.29 -17.86 -5.99
N PRO A 5 -3.94 -17.01 -5.20
CA PRO A 5 -4.65 -15.86 -5.75
C PRO A 5 -3.68 -14.97 -6.54
N PRO A 6 -4.16 -14.34 -7.62
CA PRO A 6 -3.33 -13.46 -8.42
C PRO A 6 -2.81 -12.30 -7.57
N ARG A 7 -1.51 -11.97 -7.68
CA ARG A 7 -0.83 -10.93 -6.91
C ARG A 7 -0.74 -9.61 -7.69
N ASN A 8 -1.80 -9.28 -8.42
CA ASN A 8 -1.79 -8.04 -9.19
C ASN A 8 -1.91 -6.82 -8.26
N ILE A 9 -1.33 -5.72 -8.68
CA ILE A 9 -1.18 -4.50 -7.88
C ILE A 9 -2.06 -3.39 -8.43
N TYR A 10 -2.88 -2.79 -7.58
CA TYR A 10 -3.56 -1.53 -7.86
C TYR A 10 -2.81 -0.42 -7.12
N CYS A 11 -2.08 0.40 -7.86
CA CYS A 11 -1.20 1.43 -7.30
C CYS A 11 -1.80 2.82 -7.46
N LEU A 12 -1.89 3.53 -6.34
CA LEU A 12 -2.19 4.96 -6.28
C LEU A 12 -0.93 5.70 -5.83
N GLU A 13 -0.42 6.61 -6.65
CA GLU A 13 0.80 7.37 -6.36
C GLU A 13 0.54 8.87 -6.38
N GLY A 14 1.06 9.57 -5.37
CA GLY A 14 1.07 11.03 -5.32
C GLY A 14 2.30 11.66 -5.96
N ASN A 15 2.39 12.98 -5.88
CA ASN A 15 3.60 13.71 -6.24
C ASN A 15 4.61 13.69 -5.10
N TRP A 16 5.84 13.21 -5.38
CA TRP A 16 6.91 13.16 -4.39
C TRP A 16 7.59 14.52 -4.16
N ARG A 17 7.53 15.43 -5.14
CA ARG A 17 8.06 16.79 -5.04
C ARG A 17 7.21 17.76 -5.85
N THR A 18 7.18 19.02 -5.44
CA THR A 18 6.53 20.11 -6.16
C THR A 18 7.28 20.52 -7.44
N ASN A 19 8.55 20.12 -7.56
CA ASN A 19 9.34 20.40 -8.76
C ASN A 19 8.84 19.54 -9.94
N PRO A 20 8.35 20.13 -11.04
CA PRO A 20 7.83 19.39 -12.20
C PRO A 20 8.90 18.56 -12.93
N ARG A 21 10.20 18.82 -12.70
CA ARG A 21 11.30 18.01 -13.23
C ARG A 21 11.59 16.76 -12.41
N CYS A 22 10.95 16.58 -11.26
CA CYS A 22 11.13 15.40 -10.45
C CYS A 22 10.54 14.18 -11.15
N ARG A 23 11.39 13.17 -11.39
CA ARG A 23 11.02 11.89 -12.02
C ARG A 23 10.85 10.76 -10.99
N GLN A 24 10.90 11.09 -9.71
CA GLN A 24 10.74 10.10 -8.65
C GLN A 24 9.35 9.46 -8.73
N SER A 25 9.32 8.14 -8.88
CA SER A 25 8.10 7.35 -9.00
C SER A 25 8.36 5.89 -8.66
N VAL A 26 7.37 5.23 -8.10
CA VAL A 26 7.38 3.78 -7.86
C VAL A 26 7.10 2.97 -9.14
N ARG A 27 6.67 3.62 -10.22
CA ARG A 27 6.30 2.96 -11.48
C ARG A 27 7.42 2.09 -12.08
N PRO A 28 8.72 2.50 -12.10
CA PRO A 28 9.79 1.63 -12.59
C PRO A 28 9.89 0.29 -11.87
N MET A 29 9.64 0.25 -10.54
CA MET A 29 9.57 -0.99 -9.78
C MET A 29 8.39 -1.86 -10.24
N LEU A 30 7.24 -1.27 -10.49
CA LEU A 30 6.06 -1.99 -11.00
C LEU A 30 6.31 -2.55 -12.41
N ASP A 31 7.04 -1.83 -13.26
CA ASP A 31 7.46 -2.30 -14.58
C ASP A 31 8.37 -3.54 -14.46
N ILE A 32 9.34 -3.54 -13.54
CA ILE A 32 10.19 -4.71 -13.25
C ILE A 32 9.33 -5.91 -12.82
N LEU A 33 8.38 -5.73 -11.91
CA LEU A 33 7.48 -6.80 -11.46
C LEU A 33 6.64 -7.38 -12.60
N ARG A 34 6.16 -6.53 -13.51
CA ARG A 34 5.42 -6.97 -14.69
C ARG A 34 6.31 -7.76 -15.64
N ASP A 35 7.46 -7.22 -15.98
CA ASP A 35 8.31 -7.75 -17.07
C ASP A 35 9.09 -8.99 -16.62
N ALA A 36 9.56 -9.04 -15.37
CA ALA A 36 10.33 -10.15 -14.84
C ALA A 36 9.49 -11.23 -14.14
N ALA A 37 8.34 -10.87 -13.56
CA ALA A 37 7.55 -11.78 -12.73
C ALA A 37 6.10 -11.99 -13.24
N GLY A 38 5.68 -11.30 -14.31
CA GLY A 38 4.32 -11.41 -14.85
C GLY A 38 3.23 -10.84 -13.93
N ILE A 39 3.59 -10.03 -12.94
CA ILE A 39 2.66 -9.39 -12.00
C ILE A 39 2.03 -8.20 -12.68
N LYS A 40 0.73 -8.28 -12.98
CA LYS A 40 0.00 -7.18 -13.60
C LYS A 40 -0.21 -6.05 -12.61
N TYR A 41 -0.20 -4.82 -13.11
CA TYR A 41 -0.54 -3.67 -12.28
C TYR A 41 -1.45 -2.67 -13.00
N ILE A 42 -2.22 -1.93 -12.21
CA ILE A 42 -2.88 -0.68 -12.59
C ILE A 42 -2.18 0.43 -11.82
N TYR A 43 -1.81 1.48 -12.53
CA TYR A 43 -1.16 2.64 -11.94
C TYR A 43 -1.98 3.89 -12.19
N ARG A 44 -2.26 4.64 -11.12
CA ARG A 44 -2.94 5.94 -11.17
C ARG A 44 -2.15 6.98 -10.39
N LYS A 45 -1.83 8.07 -11.04
CA LYS A 45 -1.29 9.26 -10.37
C LYS A 45 -2.45 10.07 -9.81
N CYS A 46 -2.35 10.47 -8.55
CA CYS A 46 -3.37 11.26 -7.85
C CYS A 46 -2.75 12.56 -7.38
N ASN A 47 -3.22 13.68 -7.90
CA ASN A 47 -2.72 15.00 -7.57
C ASN A 47 -3.63 15.72 -6.57
N THR A 48 -4.90 15.31 -6.51
CA THR A 48 -5.91 15.88 -5.62
C THR A 48 -6.55 14.81 -4.74
N ARG A 49 -7.16 15.23 -3.66
CA ARG A 49 -7.93 14.39 -2.75
C ARG A 49 -9.10 13.71 -3.47
N GLU A 50 -9.79 14.45 -4.34
CA GLU A 50 -10.93 13.98 -5.12
C GLU A 50 -10.54 12.84 -6.06
N GLU A 51 -9.44 13.00 -6.83
CA GLU A 51 -8.90 11.94 -7.70
C GLU A 51 -8.55 10.68 -6.91
N PHE A 52 -7.90 10.85 -5.73
CA PHE A 52 -7.55 9.72 -4.88
C PHE A 52 -8.78 8.93 -4.45
N PHE A 53 -9.80 9.59 -3.92
CA PHE A 53 -11.01 8.93 -3.46
C PHE A 53 -11.83 8.35 -4.61
N GLU A 54 -11.82 8.98 -5.79
CA GLU A 54 -12.47 8.43 -6.98
C GLU A 54 -11.81 7.10 -7.41
N TYR A 55 -10.48 7.07 -7.51
CA TYR A 55 -9.76 5.83 -7.85
C TYR A 55 -9.86 4.77 -6.74
N LEU A 56 -9.94 5.19 -5.49
CA LEU A 56 -10.16 4.28 -4.37
C LEU A 56 -11.55 3.62 -4.45
N ARG A 57 -12.60 4.38 -4.78
CA ARG A 57 -13.93 3.83 -5.06
C ARG A 57 -13.91 2.89 -6.26
N GLN A 58 -13.24 3.27 -7.35
CA GLN A 58 -13.11 2.39 -8.51
C GLN A 58 -12.46 1.05 -8.18
N TYR A 59 -11.47 1.03 -7.27
CA TYR A 59 -10.83 -0.20 -6.83
C TYR A 59 -11.80 -1.21 -6.22
N THR A 60 -12.93 -0.78 -5.66
CA THR A 60 -13.95 -1.68 -5.10
C THR A 60 -14.78 -2.40 -6.18
N PHE A 61 -14.69 -2.00 -7.45
CA PHE A 61 -15.46 -2.62 -8.51
C PHE A 61 -15.02 -4.06 -8.79
N GLU A 62 -15.96 -4.94 -9.08
CA GLU A 62 -15.74 -6.37 -9.31
C GLU A 62 -14.68 -6.66 -10.38
N ARG A 63 -14.59 -5.82 -11.42
CA ARG A 63 -13.57 -5.95 -12.49
C ARG A 63 -12.13 -5.90 -11.98
N TYR A 64 -11.89 -5.35 -10.77
CA TYR A 64 -10.57 -5.24 -10.14
C TYR A 64 -10.33 -6.30 -9.05
N ARG A 65 -11.21 -7.29 -8.89
CA ARG A 65 -11.08 -8.34 -7.86
C ARG A 65 -9.76 -9.10 -7.89
N ASN A 66 -9.13 -9.20 -9.06
CA ASN A 66 -7.84 -9.89 -9.23
C ASN A 66 -6.63 -9.03 -8.86
N TYR A 67 -6.83 -7.77 -8.48
CA TYR A 67 -5.79 -6.87 -7.97
C TYR A 67 -5.83 -6.92 -6.45
N THR A 68 -5.13 -7.92 -5.89
CA THR A 68 -5.22 -8.23 -4.47
C THR A 68 -4.30 -7.39 -3.59
N ILE A 69 -3.41 -6.60 -4.18
CA ILE A 69 -2.55 -5.65 -3.46
C ILE A 69 -2.99 -4.23 -3.82
N LEU A 70 -3.49 -3.49 -2.83
CA LEU A 70 -3.69 -2.05 -2.91
C LEU A 70 -2.43 -1.36 -2.41
N TYR A 71 -1.67 -0.75 -3.31
CA TYR A 71 -0.44 -0.04 -3.00
C TYR A 71 -0.67 1.47 -3.02
N ILE A 72 -0.49 2.12 -1.88
CA ILE A 72 -0.73 3.57 -1.66
C ILE A 72 0.61 4.24 -1.40
N ALA A 73 1.16 4.90 -2.43
CA ALA A 73 2.50 5.49 -2.45
C ALA A 73 2.43 7.03 -2.44
N PHE A 74 2.53 7.62 -1.26
CA PHE A 74 2.42 9.07 -1.03
C PHE A 74 3.42 9.53 0.04
N HIS A 75 3.59 10.83 0.21
CA HIS A 75 4.15 11.33 1.45
C HIS A 75 3.26 10.93 2.63
N GLY A 76 3.88 10.50 3.72
CA GLY A 76 3.18 10.05 4.91
C GLY A 76 3.46 10.92 6.12
N ARG A 77 2.52 10.90 7.05
CA ARG A 77 2.58 11.44 8.40
C ARG A 77 1.91 10.46 9.35
N PRO A 78 2.12 10.56 10.67
CA PRO A 78 1.45 9.68 11.62
C PRO A 78 -0.06 9.58 11.37
N ASN A 79 -0.54 8.36 11.06
CA ASN A 79 -1.97 8.07 10.79
C ASN A 79 -2.56 8.73 9.53
N LYS A 80 -1.73 9.26 8.61
CA LYS A 80 -2.21 10.06 7.46
C LYS A 80 -1.29 9.88 6.27
N ILE A 81 -1.84 10.09 5.07
CA ILE A 81 -1.09 10.38 3.85
C ILE A 81 -1.29 11.83 3.44
N GLN A 82 -0.37 12.39 2.68
CA GLN A 82 -0.46 13.74 2.15
C GLN A 82 -0.66 13.71 0.64
N ILE A 83 -1.73 14.36 0.17
CA ILE A 83 -2.08 14.48 -1.25
C ILE A 83 -2.11 15.96 -1.60
N GLY A 84 -1.10 16.45 -2.31
CA GLY A 84 -0.94 17.88 -2.52
C GLY A 84 -0.81 18.62 -1.17
N ARG A 85 -1.81 19.45 -0.83
CA ARG A 85 -1.90 20.17 0.45
C ARG A 85 -2.79 19.48 1.48
N ASP A 86 -3.55 18.47 1.07
CA ASP A 86 -4.54 17.79 1.90
C ASP A 86 -3.91 16.64 2.68
N LEU A 87 -4.46 16.38 3.86
CA LEU A 87 -4.14 15.22 4.68
C LEU A 87 -5.34 14.28 4.70
N VAL A 88 -5.12 13.02 4.38
CA VAL A 88 -6.12 11.96 4.40
C VAL A 88 -5.75 10.94 5.46
N THR A 89 -6.66 10.69 6.39
CA THR A 89 -6.47 9.76 7.51
C THR A 89 -6.72 8.30 7.09
N LEU A 90 -6.17 7.34 7.84
CA LEU A 90 -6.49 5.92 7.67
C LEU A 90 -8.00 5.67 7.81
N ARG A 91 -8.69 6.40 8.69
CA ARG A 91 -10.13 6.28 8.89
C ARG A 91 -10.92 6.66 7.64
N GLU A 92 -10.59 7.80 7.00
CA GLU A 92 -11.25 8.23 5.77
C GLU A 92 -11.04 7.24 4.61
N ILE A 93 -9.87 6.60 4.57
CA ILE A 93 -9.59 5.51 3.60
C ILE A 93 -10.46 4.30 3.93
N ALA A 94 -10.55 3.93 5.22
CA ALA A 94 -11.38 2.81 5.66
C ALA A 94 -12.87 3.04 5.41
N ASP A 95 -13.36 4.30 5.51
CA ASP A 95 -14.75 4.66 5.21
C ASP A 95 -15.15 4.28 3.77
N VAL A 96 -14.24 4.49 2.81
CA VAL A 96 -14.49 4.16 1.39
C VAL A 96 -14.34 2.68 1.09
N LEU A 97 -13.47 1.99 1.82
CA LEU A 97 -13.12 0.57 1.58
C LEU A 97 -13.88 -0.40 2.50
N GLU A 98 -14.88 0.09 3.22
CA GLU A 98 -15.60 -0.71 4.23
C GLU A 98 -16.21 -1.97 3.62
N GLY A 99 -15.78 -3.14 4.13
CA GLY A 99 -16.25 -4.46 3.69
C GLY A 99 -15.65 -4.99 2.38
N PHE A 100 -14.84 -4.22 1.65
CA PHE A 100 -14.40 -4.58 0.29
C PHE A 100 -13.06 -5.31 0.19
N LEU A 101 -12.28 -5.40 1.26
CA LEU A 101 -10.90 -5.85 1.17
C LEU A 101 -10.65 -7.29 1.67
N ALA A 102 -11.68 -8.12 1.76
CA ALA A 102 -11.47 -9.53 2.06
C ALA A 102 -10.49 -10.18 1.07
N HIS A 103 -9.48 -10.89 1.60
CA HIS A 103 -8.39 -11.52 0.84
C HIS A 103 -7.47 -10.54 0.09
N ARG A 104 -7.35 -9.31 0.58
CA ARG A 104 -6.49 -8.28 0.01
C ARG A 104 -5.48 -7.76 1.02
N ILE A 105 -4.38 -7.26 0.48
CA ILE A 105 -3.30 -6.60 1.21
C ILE A 105 -3.38 -5.10 0.92
N VAL A 106 -3.33 -4.28 1.96
CA VAL A 106 -3.12 -2.83 1.84
C VAL A 106 -1.69 -2.51 2.25
N TYR A 107 -0.95 -1.89 1.36
CA TYR A 107 0.44 -1.52 1.60
C TYR A 107 0.60 0.00 1.45
N PHE A 108 1.04 0.65 2.52
CA PHE A 108 1.38 2.07 2.53
C PHE A 108 2.88 2.27 2.30
N GLY A 109 3.27 2.59 1.05
CA GLY A 109 4.61 3.07 0.70
C GLY A 109 4.82 4.52 1.10
N SER A 110 4.51 4.85 2.34
CA SER A 110 4.42 6.22 2.87
C SER A 110 5.12 6.30 4.21
N CYS A 111 6.07 7.23 4.35
CA CYS A 111 6.82 7.45 5.58
C CYS A 111 5.88 7.66 6.79
N SER A 112 6.19 7.02 7.90
CA SER A 112 5.53 7.25 9.21
C SER A 112 4.01 7.04 9.25
N THR A 113 3.35 6.62 8.16
CA THR A 113 1.88 6.46 8.11
C THR A 113 1.39 5.44 9.14
N MET A 114 2.17 4.35 9.33
CA MET A 114 1.86 3.32 10.32
C MET A 114 2.26 3.72 11.76
N ARG A 115 2.77 4.92 12.01
CA ARG A 115 2.98 5.47 13.36
C ARG A 115 1.65 5.96 13.92
N THR A 116 0.87 5.03 14.43
CA THR A 116 -0.48 5.29 14.95
C THR A 116 -0.77 4.35 16.13
N LYS A 117 -1.89 4.60 16.84
CA LYS A 117 -2.34 3.73 17.92
C LYS A 117 -2.81 2.39 17.35
N ARG A 118 -2.60 1.32 18.08
CA ARG A 118 -3.06 -0.03 17.71
C ARG A 118 -4.57 -0.05 17.39
N ALA A 119 -5.38 0.67 18.17
CA ALA A 119 -6.82 0.78 17.94
C ALA A 119 -7.19 1.30 16.54
N ASN A 120 -6.40 2.23 15.95
CA ASN A 120 -6.67 2.72 14.59
C ASN A 120 -6.34 1.65 13.53
N ILE A 121 -5.34 0.81 13.77
CA ILE A 121 -4.99 -0.32 12.91
C ILE A 121 -6.10 -1.37 12.96
N ASP A 122 -6.54 -1.72 14.16
CA ASP A 122 -7.60 -2.71 14.38
C ASP A 122 -8.93 -2.23 13.78
N ASP A 123 -9.28 -0.94 13.94
CA ASP A 123 -10.45 -0.32 13.29
C ASP A 123 -10.36 -0.42 11.77
N PHE A 124 -9.22 -0.07 11.17
CA PHE A 124 -9.00 -0.16 9.73
C PHE A 124 -9.20 -1.60 9.23
N LEU A 125 -8.52 -2.58 9.84
CA LEU A 125 -8.60 -3.99 9.45
C LEU A 125 -10.02 -4.54 9.64
N HIS A 126 -10.66 -4.23 10.76
CA HIS A 126 -12.00 -4.70 11.06
C HIS A 126 -13.03 -4.16 10.08
N ARG A 127 -12.97 -2.87 9.76
CA ARG A 127 -13.93 -2.22 8.85
C ARG A 127 -13.72 -2.64 7.40
N THR A 128 -12.49 -2.61 6.93
CA THR A 128 -12.18 -2.92 5.52
C THR A 128 -12.19 -4.41 5.21
N LYS A 129 -12.01 -5.28 6.22
CA LYS A 129 -11.81 -6.73 6.08
C LYS A 129 -10.50 -7.10 5.37
N ALA A 130 -9.54 -6.19 5.28
CA ALA A 130 -8.24 -6.49 4.71
C ALA A 130 -7.52 -7.57 5.53
N ASP A 131 -6.94 -8.58 4.85
CA ASP A 131 -6.18 -9.63 5.52
C ASP A 131 -4.88 -9.07 6.12
N ILE A 132 -4.26 -8.12 5.44
CA ILE A 132 -2.98 -7.51 5.84
C ILE A 132 -3.02 -6.00 5.64
N LEU A 133 -2.49 -5.29 6.62
CA LEU A 133 -2.14 -3.87 6.55
C LEU A 133 -0.64 -3.73 6.82
N ALA A 134 0.12 -3.21 5.87
CA ALA A 134 1.56 -3.06 5.97
C ALA A 134 2.02 -1.65 5.58
N GLY A 135 3.20 -1.26 6.01
CA GLY A 135 3.83 0.02 5.67
C GLY A 135 4.93 0.41 6.65
N TYR A 136 5.20 1.71 6.75
CA TYR A 136 6.33 2.23 7.53
C TYR A 136 5.85 3.02 8.74
N SER A 137 6.43 2.72 9.91
CA SER A 137 6.19 3.44 11.17
C SER A 137 7.16 4.61 11.40
N LYS A 138 8.20 4.74 10.57
CA LYS A 138 9.21 5.81 10.60
C LYS A 138 9.49 6.29 9.18
N ASP A 139 10.30 7.34 9.05
CA ASP A 139 10.77 7.79 7.76
C ASP A 139 11.76 6.79 7.16
N VAL A 140 11.67 6.59 5.86
CA VAL A 140 12.48 5.66 5.08
C VAL A 140 13.06 6.38 3.86
N ASP A 141 14.25 5.97 3.47
CA ASP A 141 14.82 6.37 2.18
C ASP A 141 14.02 5.76 1.02
N PHE A 142 13.77 6.56 -0.01
CA PHE A 142 12.95 6.13 -1.16
C PHE A 142 13.52 4.91 -1.88
N ILE A 143 14.84 4.86 -2.09
CA ILE A 143 15.48 3.74 -2.80
C ILE A 143 15.43 2.47 -1.95
N GLN A 144 15.72 2.58 -0.65
CA GLN A 144 15.66 1.44 0.28
C GLN A 144 14.22 0.90 0.38
N ALA A 145 13.22 1.79 0.50
CA ALA A 145 11.81 1.42 0.51
C ALA A 145 11.42 0.71 -0.79
N THR A 146 11.77 1.26 -1.96
CA THR A 146 11.44 0.69 -3.26
C THR A 146 12.08 -0.69 -3.46
N ALA A 147 13.33 -0.88 -3.05
CA ALA A 147 14.01 -2.18 -3.12
C ALA A 147 13.33 -3.22 -2.22
N TRP A 148 12.92 -2.81 -1.02
CA TRP A 148 12.18 -3.66 -0.10
C TRP A 148 10.79 -4.03 -0.65
N GLU A 149 10.06 -3.08 -1.18
CA GLU A 149 8.74 -3.25 -1.77
C GLU A 149 8.78 -4.17 -2.99
N LEU A 150 9.83 -4.06 -3.81
CA LEU A 150 10.08 -4.99 -4.92
C LEU A 150 10.12 -6.43 -4.42
N CYS A 151 10.88 -6.71 -3.36
CA CYS A 151 10.97 -8.04 -2.76
C CYS A 151 9.62 -8.51 -2.19
N CYS A 152 8.93 -7.64 -1.44
CA CYS A 152 7.64 -7.92 -0.83
C CYS A 152 6.55 -8.26 -1.85
N PHE A 153 6.50 -7.54 -2.96
CA PHE A 153 5.49 -7.75 -4.00
C PHE A 153 5.84 -8.92 -4.91
N PHE A 154 7.12 -9.20 -5.10
CA PHE A 154 7.57 -10.39 -5.83
C PHE A 154 7.18 -11.68 -5.09
N ASP A 155 7.47 -11.80 -3.82
CA ASP A 155 7.06 -12.93 -2.98
C ASP A 155 6.56 -12.46 -1.61
N PRO A 156 5.24 -12.33 -1.40
CA PRO A 156 4.68 -11.98 -0.09
C PRO A 156 5.04 -12.95 1.03
N LYS A 157 5.47 -14.18 0.74
CA LYS A 157 6.02 -15.08 1.76
C LYS A 157 7.32 -14.54 2.35
N ILE A 158 8.07 -13.76 1.57
CA ILE A 158 9.24 -13.03 2.06
C ILE A 158 8.86 -12.13 3.23
N ILE A 159 7.68 -11.49 3.18
CA ILE A 159 7.18 -10.67 4.29
C ILE A 159 7.08 -11.49 5.57
N PHE A 160 6.59 -12.74 5.49
CA PHE A 160 6.43 -13.61 6.65
C PHE A 160 7.73 -14.33 7.07
N GLN A 161 8.57 -14.71 6.11
CA GLN A 161 9.83 -15.42 6.39
C GLN A 161 10.97 -14.49 6.82
N LEU A 162 10.93 -13.23 6.37
CA LEU A 162 11.94 -12.23 6.72
C LEU A 162 11.61 -11.46 8.00
N THR A 163 10.50 -11.73 8.70
CA THR A 163 10.22 -11.09 9.99
C THR A 163 11.38 -11.25 10.96
N ASP A 164 12.11 -12.35 10.96
CA ASP A 164 13.33 -12.52 11.76
C ASP A 164 14.59 -11.86 11.17
N GLN A 165 14.64 -11.69 9.84
CA GLN A 165 15.75 -11.03 9.13
C GLN A 165 15.49 -9.55 8.85
N ILE A 166 14.26 -9.08 8.95
CA ILE A 166 13.80 -7.69 8.74
C ILE A 166 14.29 -6.73 9.85
N LYS A 167 15.02 -7.18 10.84
CA LYS A 167 15.82 -6.30 11.70
C LYS A 167 16.67 -5.27 10.91
N ARG A 168 16.73 -5.40 9.57
CA ARG A 168 17.43 -4.47 8.66
C ARG A 168 16.61 -3.30 8.12
N LEU A 169 15.27 -3.31 8.24
CA LEU A 169 14.40 -2.15 8.00
C LEU A 169 13.50 -1.92 9.22
N PRO A 170 14.02 -1.31 10.28
CA PRO A 170 13.35 -1.18 11.57
C PRO A 170 12.09 -0.30 11.54
N SER A 171 11.77 0.28 10.39
CA SER A 171 10.59 1.11 10.15
C SER A 171 9.41 0.34 9.55
N PHE A 172 9.64 -0.85 8.96
CA PHE A 172 8.56 -1.65 8.37
C PHE A 172 7.74 -2.33 9.46
N VAL A 173 6.42 -2.29 9.31
CA VAL A 173 5.46 -2.95 10.19
C VAL A 173 4.38 -3.63 9.37
N LEU A 174 3.90 -4.76 9.87
CA LEU A 174 2.85 -5.55 9.28
C LEU A 174 1.83 -5.94 10.36
N TYR A 175 0.57 -5.82 10.02
CA TYR A 175 -0.54 -6.20 10.88
C TYR A 175 -1.47 -7.14 10.12
N GLU A 176 -1.80 -8.26 10.74
CA GLU A 176 -2.76 -9.24 10.22
C GLU A 176 -4.12 -9.07 10.86
N PHE A 177 -5.16 -9.32 10.09
CA PHE A 177 -6.52 -9.41 10.62
C PHE A 177 -6.66 -10.71 11.41
N SER A 178 -6.76 -10.60 12.73
CA SER A 178 -7.10 -11.74 13.59
C SER A 178 -8.59 -12.02 13.40
N LYS A 179 -8.92 -13.12 12.75
CA LYS A 179 -10.30 -13.62 12.75
C LYS A 179 -10.64 -14.04 14.19
N PRO A 180 -11.81 -13.66 14.70
CA PRO A 180 -12.28 -14.12 16.00
C PRO A 180 -12.46 -15.64 16.04
#